data_8968c8f51d81a5bdd25bc9297d66df3c
#
_entry.id   8968c8f51d81a5bdd25bc9297d66df3c
#
_cell.length_a   1.000
_cell.length_b   1.000
_cell.length_c   1.000
_cell.angle_alpha   90.00
_cell.angle_beta   90.00
_cell.angle_gamma   90.00
#
_symmetry.space_group_name_H-M   'P 1'
#
loop_
_entity.id
_entity.type
_entity.pdbx_description
1 polymer ?
#
loop_
_entity_poly.entity_id
_entity_poly.type
_entity_poly.pdbx_seq_one_letter_code
_entity_poly.pdbx_strand_id
1 'polypeptide(L)'
;MRFLHRFGNIPHSFSGISVVSSGRLQLWRPLLRWGAGVGVAGLLSISAVYARESAPALPPVARAALPAEAQSVESAIRRGGPFAYSKDGIVFANRERLLPEQPRGFYREYTVPTPGAHDRGARRIVCGGSQPTAPVACYYTANHYSSFHRITP
;
A
#
# COMPACT_ATOMS: atom_id res chain seq x y z
N MET A 1 51.71 0.08 -13.30
CA MET A 1 51.75 -0.98 -12.27
C MET A 1 50.43 -1.76 -12.31
N ARG A 2 50.55 -3.03 -12.73
CA ARG A 2 49.47 -4.01 -12.86
C ARG A 2 49.23 -4.66 -11.50
N PHE A 3 47.97 -4.81 -11.05
CA PHE A 3 47.59 -5.84 -10.10
C PHE A 3 46.32 -6.53 -10.57
N LEU A 4 46.50 -7.75 -11.01
CA LEU A 4 45.53 -8.79 -11.26
C LEU A 4 45.31 -9.57 -9.95
N HIS A 5 44.07 -9.77 -9.52
CA HIS A 5 43.65 -10.87 -8.66
C HIS A 5 42.29 -11.33 -9.16
N ARG A 6 42.24 -12.39 -9.85
CA ARG A 6 42.31 -13.84 -9.66
C ARG A 6 41.00 -14.41 -9.02
N PHE A 7 40.37 -15.14 -9.88
CA PHE A 7 39.23 -16.06 -9.75
C PHE A 7 39.20 -16.90 -8.47
N GLY A 8 37.98 -17.14 -7.97
CA GLY A 8 37.63 -18.20 -7.04
C GLY A 8 36.26 -18.82 -7.40
N ASN A 9 36.32 -19.87 -8.21
CA ASN A 9 35.18 -20.70 -8.63
C ASN A 9 35.03 -21.83 -7.61
N ILE A 10 33.83 -22.01 -7.00
CA ILE A 10 33.53 -23.17 -6.17
C ILE A 10 32.23 -23.81 -6.68
N PRO A 11 32.26 -25.02 -7.23
CA PRO A 11 31.09 -25.81 -7.53
C PRO A 11 30.73 -26.68 -6.33
N HIS A 12 29.53 -26.60 -5.81
CA HIS A 12 28.96 -27.64 -4.97
C HIS A 12 27.84 -28.37 -5.71
N SER A 13 28.28 -29.48 -6.28
CA SER A 13 27.45 -30.61 -6.68
C SER A 13 26.96 -31.32 -5.41
N PHE A 14 25.66 -31.53 -5.27
CA PHE A 14 25.12 -32.55 -4.39
C PHE A 14 24.20 -33.44 -5.16
N SER A 15 24.75 -34.65 -5.41
CA SER A 15 24.06 -35.81 -5.96
C SER A 15 23.13 -36.45 -4.91
N GLY A 16 21.97 -36.81 -5.34
CA GLY A 16 21.27 -38.07 -5.19
C GLY A 16 21.00 -38.65 -3.80
N ILE A 17 19.74 -38.89 -3.52
CA ILE A 17 19.31 -40.14 -2.87
C ILE A 17 17.93 -40.48 -3.42
N SER A 18 17.91 -41.49 -4.25
CA SER A 18 16.70 -42.25 -4.62
C SER A 18 16.41 -43.24 -3.50
N VAL A 19 15.22 -43.22 -2.95
CA VAL A 19 14.68 -44.30 -2.13
C VAL A 19 13.46 -44.91 -2.85
N VAL A 20 13.69 -45.97 -3.50
CA VAL A 20 12.68 -46.92 -3.98
C VAL A 20 12.28 -47.79 -2.79
N SER A 21 11.02 -47.77 -2.41
CA SER A 21 10.44 -48.75 -1.50
C SER A 21 9.21 -49.40 -2.15
N SER A 22 9.44 -50.55 -2.64
CA SER A 22 8.41 -51.54 -3.07
C SER A 22 7.72 -52.11 -1.85
N GLY A 23 6.39 -52.09 -1.81
CA GLY A 23 5.65 -52.66 -0.69
C GLY A 23 4.20 -52.99 -1.02
N ARG A 24 4.02 -54.14 -1.71
CA ARG A 24 2.94 -55.14 -1.56
C ARG A 24 1.48 -54.69 -1.75
N LEU A 25 0.92 -55.22 -2.81
CA LEU A 25 -0.52 -55.49 -2.99
C LEU A 25 -1.05 -56.29 -1.77
N GLN A 26 -2.10 -55.80 -1.17
CA GLN A 26 -3.04 -56.65 -0.43
C GLN A 26 -4.45 -56.42 -0.95
N LEU A 27 -4.86 -57.41 -1.70
CA LEU A 27 -6.24 -57.64 -2.09
C LEU A 27 -7.03 -58.14 -0.88
N TRP A 28 -7.87 -57.29 -0.33
CA TRP A 28 -8.92 -57.72 0.58
C TRP A 28 -10.27 -57.32 0.02
N ARG A 29 -10.98 -58.28 -0.55
CA ARG A 29 -12.44 -58.20 -0.73
C ARG A 29 -13.07 -58.82 0.52
N PRO A 30 -14.03 -58.17 1.13
CA PRO A 30 -15.30 -58.85 1.32
C PRO A 30 -16.56 -58.01 1.05
N LEU A 31 -17.44 -58.66 0.31
CA LEU A 31 -18.86 -58.85 0.56
C LEU A 31 -19.79 -57.65 0.76
N LEU A 32 -20.68 -57.59 -0.21
CA LEU A 32 -21.97 -56.91 -0.25
C LEU A 32 -22.71 -56.86 1.11
N ARG A 33 -23.14 -55.68 1.53
CA ARG A 33 -24.42 -55.52 2.23
C ARG A 33 -25.12 -54.27 1.71
N TRP A 34 -26.22 -54.49 1.10
CA TRP A 34 -27.18 -53.47 0.69
C TRP A 34 -27.75 -52.79 1.95
N GLY A 35 -27.62 -51.51 2.07
CA GLY A 35 -28.26 -50.68 3.03
C GLY A 35 -28.66 -49.37 2.33
N ALA A 36 -29.95 -49.30 1.93
CA ALA A 36 -30.54 -48.06 1.42
C ALA A 36 -30.62 -47.03 2.56
N GLY A 37 -29.72 -46.05 2.55
CA GLY A 37 -29.75 -44.88 3.43
C GLY A 37 -29.71 -43.66 2.57
N VAL A 38 -30.87 -43.03 2.35
CA VAL A 38 -30.99 -41.69 1.74
C VAL A 38 -30.46 -40.67 2.75
N GLY A 39 -29.18 -40.43 2.74
CA GLY A 39 -28.56 -39.34 3.48
C GLY A 39 -28.56 -38.08 2.63
N VAL A 40 -29.51 -37.18 2.92
CA VAL A 40 -29.49 -35.81 2.41
C VAL A 40 -28.31 -35.10 3.08
N ALA A 41 -27.13 -35.14 2.44
CA ALA A 41 -26.01 -34.31 2.84
C ALA A 41 -26.29 -32.86 2.45
N GLY A 42 -26.83 -32.09 3.38
CA GLY A 42 -26.97 -30.63 3.26
C GLY A 42 -25.57 -30.01 3.18
N LEU A 43 -25.17 -29.56 2.00
CA LEU A 43 -23.99 -28.73 1.80
C LEU A 43 -24.28 -27.35 2.41
N LEU A 44 -23.90 -27.15 3.66
CA LEU A 44 -23.77 -25.82 4.27
C LEU A 44 -22.63 -25.08 3.58
N SER A 45 -22.96 -24.35 2.51
CA SER A 45 -22.05 -23.40 1.89
C SER A 45 -21.81 -22.26 2.85
N ILE A 46 -20.72 -22.32 3.61
CA ILE A 46 -20.23 -21.18 4.42
C ILE A 46 -19.67 -20.17 3.44
N SER A 47 -20.49 -19.23 3.02
CA SER A 47 -20.04 -18.03 2.30
C SER A 47 -19.22 -17.20 3.29
N ALA A 48 -17.88 -17.30 3.23
CA ALA A 48 -16.98 -16.41 3.92
C ALA A 48 -17.16 -15.00 3.33
N VAL A 49 -17.96 -14.19 3.99
CA VAL A 49 -18.02 -12.75 3.71
C VAL A 49 -16.70 -12.18 4.20
N TYR A 50 -15.78 -11.95 3.28
CA TYR A 50 -14.58 -11.15 3.57
C TYR A 50 -15.05 -9.72 3.80
N ALA A 51 -15.19 -9.36 5.07
CA ALA A 51 -15.32 -7.96 5.46
C ALA A 51 -14.06 -7.24 4.99
N ARG A 52 -14.19 -6.44 3.92
CA ARG A 52 -13.13 -5.55 3.46
C ARG A 52 -12.92 -4.56 4.58
N GLU A 53 -11.86 -4.73 5.35
CA GLU A 53 -11.45 -3.83 6.42
C GLU A 53 -11.24 -2.45 5.78
N SER A 54 -12.17 -1.55 6.04
CA SER A 54 -12.06 -0.17 5.58
C SER A 54 -10.87 0.44 6.30
N ALA A 55 -9.92 0.98 5.53
CA ALA A 55 -8.79 1.70 6.11
C ALA A 55 -9.30 2.71 7.14
N PRO A 56 -8.62 2.86 8.30
CA PRO A 56 -9.05 3.76 9.37
C PRO A 56 -9.31 5.15 8.79
N ALA A 57 -10.50 5.68 9.08
CA ALA A 57 -10.89 7.00 8.61
C ALA A 57 -9.93 8.04 9.22
N LEU A 58 -9.20 8.75 8.37
CA LEU A 58 -8.32 9.83 8.80
C LEU A 58 -9.17 10.97 9.39
N PRO A 59 -8.73 11.56 10.53
CA PRO A 59 -9.48 12.64 11.16
C PRO A 59 -9.64 13.79 10.16
N PRO A 60 -10.88 14.33 10.02
CA PRO A 60 -11.11 15.45 9.12
C PRO A 60 -10.60 16.75 9.73
N VAL A 61 -10.22 17.68 8.85
CA VAL A 61 -9.97 19.08 9.18
C VAL A 61 -10.65 19.96 8.16
N ALA A 62 -11.47 20.91 8.61
CA ALA A 62 -12.10 21.87 7.72
C ALA A 62 -11.02 22.75 7.06
N ARG A 63 -11.18 23.06 5.76
CA ARG A 63 -10.26 23.95 5.04
C ARG A 63 -10.06 25.28 5.76
N ALA A 64 -11.14 25.84 6.31
CA ALA A 64 -11.09 27.09 7.06
C ALA A 64 -10.30 27.02 8.38
N ALA A 65 -10.13 25.82 8.95
CA ALA A 65 -9.35 25.58 10.17
C ALA A 65 -7.85 25.33 9.90
N LEU A 66 -7.45 25.20 8.63
CA LEU A 66 -6.04 25.07 8.27
C LEU A 66 -5.28 26.39 8.49
N PRO A 67 -3.96 26.35 8.74
CA PRO A 67 -3.11 27.52 8.67
C PRO A 67 -3.28 28.27 7.34
N ALA A 68 -3.16 29.59 7.35
CA ALA A 68 -3.36 30.43 6.15
C ALA A 68 -2.44 30.03 4.99
N GLU A 69 -1.21 29.60 5.29
CA GLU A 69 -0.24 29.08 4.33
C GLU A 69 -0.76 27.81 3.66
N ALA A 70 -1.38 26.91 4.42
CA ALA A 70 -1.95 25.68 3.87
C ALA A 70 -3.17 25.96 2.99
N GLN A 71 -4.03 26.89 3.37
CA GLN A 71 -5.17 27.34 2.55
C GLN A 71 -4.68 27.93 1.22
N SER A 72 -3.61 28.72 1.27
CA SER A 72 -2.99 29.33 0.08
C SER A 72 -2.41 28.29 -0.85
N VAL A 73 -1.69 27.28 -0.33
CA VAL A 73 -1.14 26.17 -1.11
C VAL A 73 -2.25 25.31 -1.71
N GLU A 74 -3.29 24.98 -0.94
CA GLU A 74 -4.44 24.21 -1.45
C GLU A 74 -5.12 24.95 -2.63
N SER A 75 -5.27 26.26 -2.51
CA SER A 75 -5.78 27.09 -3.60
C SER A 75 -4.83 27.12 -4.81
N ALA A 76 -3.51 27.17 -4.59
CA ALA A 76 -2.52 27.09 -5.67
C ALA A 76 -2.56 25.73 -6.38
N ILE A 77 -2.74 24.62 -5.65
CA ILE A 77 -2.89 23.29 -6.25
C ILE A 77 -4.04 23.28 -7.27
N ARG A 78 -5.20 23.82 -6.91
CA ARG A 78 -6.38 23.85 -7.78
C ARG A 78 -6.20 24.77 -9.01
N ARG A 79 -5.34 25.77 -8.90
CA ARG A 79 -5.00 26.66 -10.04
C ARG A 79 -3.83 26.15 -10.89
N GLY A 80 -3.12 25.09 -10.47
CA GLY A 80 -1.92 24.59 -11.15
C GLY A 80 -0.64 25.37 -10.84
N GLY A 81 -0.59 26.10 -9.73
CA GLY A 81 0.56 26.89 -9.28
C GLY A 81 0.30 28.40 -9.28
N PRO A 82 1.36 29.22 -9.20
CA PRO A 82 2.76 28.82 -9.05
C PRO A 82 3.07 28.18 -7.69
N PHE A 83 4.14 27.36 -7.65
CA PHE A 83 4.62 26.72 -6.43
C PHE A 83 6.00 27.26 -6.03
N ALA A 84 6.25 27.35 -4.72
CA ALA A 84 7.45 27.95 -4.18
C ALA A 84 8.68 27.02 -4.20
N TYR A 85 8.47 25.70 -4.24
CA TYR A 85 9.54 24.73 -4.12
C TYR A 85 9.58 23.80 -5.32
N SER A 86 10.77 23.47 -5.79
CA SER A 86 11.00 22.58 -6.95
C SER A 86 10.49 21.16 -6.75
N LYS A 87 10.24 20.76 -5.50
CA LYS A 87 9.67 19.46 -5.16
C LYS A 87 8.15 19.44 -5.04
N ASP A 88 7.50 20.56 -5.25
CA ASP A 88 6.04 20.59 -5.23
C ASP A 88 5.46 19.93 -6.47
N GLY A 89 4.41 19.14 -6.29
CA GLY A 89 3.79 18.37 -7.35
C GLY A 89 4.46 17.04 -7.69
N ILE A 90 5.55 16.66 -7.01
CA ILE A 90 6.16 15.33 -7.20
C ILE A 90 5.27 14.23 -6.63
N VAL A 91 5.48 13.00 -7.12
CA VAL A 91 4.72 11.83 -6.68
C VAL A 91 5.07 11.49 -5.22
N PHE A 92 4.05 11.42 -4.38
CA PHE A 92 4.14 10.91 -3.01
C PHE A 92 3.86 9.39 -3.01
N ALA A 93 4.79 8.61 -2.49
CA ALA A 93 4.76 7.15 -2.63
C ALA A 93 3.88 6.42 -1.59
N ASN A 94 3.42 7.09 -0.53
CA ASN A 94 2.61 6.51 0.56
C ASN A 94 3.19 5.18 1.12
N ARG A 95 4.51 5.12 1.34
CA ARG A 95 5.21 3.88 1.74
C ARG A 95 4.73 3.33 3.08
N GLU A 96 4.44 4.22 4.03
CA GLU A 96 3.93 3.90 5.35
C GLU A 96 2.43 3.56 5.34
N ARG A 97 1.75 3.63 4.17
CA ARG A 97 0.33 3.33 3.96
C ARG A 97 -0.61 4.08 4.92
N LEU A 98 -0.23 5.30 5.31
CA LEU A 98 -1.06 6.17 6.16
C LEU A 98 -2.24 6.79 5.41
N LEU A 99 -2.14 6.94 4.10
CA LEU A 99 -3.25 7.32 3.23
C LEU A 99 -3.89 6.06 2.61
N PRO A 100 -5.16 6.15 2.16
CA PRO A 100 -5.82 5.06 1.45
C PRO A 100 -4.96 4.50 0.32
N GLU A 101 -4.99 3.18 0.12
CA GLU A 101 -4.20 2.53 -0.93
C GLU A 101 -4.69 2.95 -2.31
N GLN A 102 -3.76 3.40 -3.15
CA GLN A 102 -4.02 3.88 -4.50
C GLN A 102 -2.86 3.52 -5.44
N PRO A 103 -3.08 3.47 -6.76
CA PRO A 103 -2.03 3.21 -7.73
C PRO A 103 -0.89 4.23 -7.63
N ARG A 104 0.33 3.78 -8.01
CA ARG A 104 1.50 4.66 -8.06
C ARG A 104 1.23 5.89 -8.94
N GLY A 105 1.60 7.06 -8.43
CA GLY A 105 1.41 8.34 -9.12
C GLY A 105 0.08 9.01 -8.82
N PHE A 106 -0.83 8.35 -8.10
CA PHE A 106 -2.10 8.94 -7.69
C PHE A 106 -1.93 10.13 -6.75
N TYR A 107 -0.98 10.03 -5.79
CA TYR A 107 -0.70 11.08 -4.83
C TYR A 107 0.44 11.98 -5.27
N ARG A 108 0.30 13.29 -5.01
CA ARG A 108 1.33 14.31 -5.17
C ARG A 108 1.45 15.14 -3.91
N GLU A 109 2.69 15.51 -3.56
CA GLU A 109 2.99 16.31 -2.38
C GLU A 109 3.29 17.76 -2.72
N TYR A 110 2.94 18.65 -1.79
CA TYR A 110 3.16 20.07 -1.89
C TYR A 110 3.63 20.62 -0.53
N THR A 111 4.60 21.52 -0.55
CA THR A 111 5.13 22.14 0.66
C THR A 111 4.20 23.22 1.16
N VAL A 112 3.89 23.18 2.44
CA VAL A 112 3.25 24.31 3.14
C VAL A 112 4.32 25.07 3.87
N PRO A 113 4.55 26.36 3.55
CA PRO A 113 5.54 27.17 4.27
C PRO A 113 5.29 27.13 5.78
N THR A 114 6.37 27.00 6.54
CA THR A 114 6.31 27.06 8.00
C THR A 114 6.93 28.37 8.45
N PRO A 115 6.17 29.32 9.04
CA PRO A 115 6.71 30.56 9.51
C PRO A 115 7.91 30.37 10.44
N GLY A 116 9.00 31.11 10.20
CA GLY A 116 10.23 30.98 10.96
C GLY A 116 11.14 29.81 10.64
N ALA A 117 10.74 28.90 9.75
CA ALA A 117 11.64 27.83 9.28
C ALA A 117 12.64 28.40 8.24
N HIS A 118 13.93 28.03 8.39
CA HIS A 118 14.98 28.36 7.43
C HIS A 118 15.06 27.41 6.24
N ASP A 119 14.28 26.30 6.28
CA ASP A 119 14.18 25.26 5.26
C ASP A 119 12.72 25.07 4.79
N ARG A 120 12.43 23.95 4.12
CA ARG A 120 11.07 23.61 3.68
C ARG A 120 10.08 23.36 4.85
N GLY A 121 10.57 23.26 6.10
CA GLY A 121 9.76 22.86 7.25
C GLY A 121 9.14 21.47 7.11
N ALA A 122 8.28 21.10 8.05
CA ALA A 122 7.67 19.76 8.10
C ALA A 122 6.25 19.69 7.50
N ARG A 123 5.61 20.84 7.25
CA ARG A 123 4.21 20.89 6.83
C ARG A 123 4.07 20.55 5.35
N ARG A 124 3.08 19.67 5.03
CA ARG A 124 2.77 19.29 3.62
C ARG A 124 1.27 19.19 3.40
N ILE A 125 0.88 19.35 2.15
CA ILE A 125 -0.39 18.86 1.62
C ILE A 125 -0.08 17.74 0.64
N VAL A 126 -0.79 16.62 0.77
CA VAL A 126 -0.76 15.51 -0.19
C VAL A 126 -2.14 15.39 -0.80
N CYS A 127 -2.22 15.56 -2.12
CA CYS A 127 -3.48 15.46 -2.84
C CYS A 127 -3.45 14.25 -3.78
N GLY A 128 -4.59 13.57 -3.90
CA GLY A 128 -4.77 12.42 -4.77
C GLY A 128 -5.83 12.65 -5.83
N GLY A 129 -5.57 12.14 -7.03
CA GLY A 129 -6.48 12.21 -8.17
C GLY A 129 -5.77 12.00 -9.49
N SER A 130 -6.56 11.78 -10.56
CA SER A 130 -6.03 11.63 -11.92
C SER A 130 -5.49 12.96 -12.49
N GLN A 131 -6.05 14.09 -12.05
CA GLN A 131 -5.64 15.41 -12.47
C GLN A 131 -5.12 16.21 -11.26
N PRO A 132 -3.90 16.75 -11.31
CA PRO A 132 -3.31 17.50 -10.19
C PRO A 132 -4.13 18.71 -9.76
N THR A 133 -4.80 19.39 -10.69
CA THR A 133 -5.60 20.60 -10.42
C THR A 133 -7.04 20.30 -9.99
N ALA A 134 -7.49 19.05 -10.15
CA ALA A 134 -8.81 18.59 -9.72
C ALA A 134 -8.69 17.35 -8.80
N PRO A 135 -8.02 17.47 -7.65
CA PRO A 135 -7.84 16.36 -6.74
C PRO A 135 -9.18 15.90 -6.14
N VAL A 136 -9.34 14.58 -6.01
CA VAL A 136 -10.54 13.98 -5.38
C VAL A 136 -10.47 13.99 -3.86
N ALA A 137 -9.26 14.05 -3.30
CA ALA A 137 -9.02 14.19 -1.87
C ALA A 137 -7.66 14.85 -1.60
N CYS A 138 -7.60 15.70 -0.57
CA CYS A 138 -6.37 16.26 -0.07
C CYS A 138 -6.22 15.98 1.44
N TYR A 139 -4.97 15.87 1.88
CA TYR A 139 -4.60 15.56 3.25
C TYR A 139 -3.51 16.52 3.71
N TYR A 140 -3.67 17.04 4.92
CA TYR A 140 -2.71 17.92 5.56
C TYR A 140 -1.88 17.14 6.59
N THR A 141 -0.59 17.40 6.65
CA THR A 141 0.31 16.95 7.72
C THR A 141 1.14 18.13 8.23
N ALA A 142 1.28 18.22 9.54
CA ALA A 142 2.11 19.22 10.20
C ALA A 142 3.48 18.66 10.65
N ASN A 143 3.69 17.33 10.59
CA ASN A 143 4.77 16.60 11.23
C ASN A 143 5.53 15.66 10.29
N HIS A 144 5.78 16.11 9.06
CA HIS A 144 6.57 15.40 8.06
C HIS A 144 6.06 13.97 7.80
N TYR A 145 4.74 13.86 7.49
CA TYR A 145 4.02 12.64 7.13
C TYR A 145 3.76 11.64 8.28
N SER A 146 4.10 11.99 9.54
CA SER A 146 3.84 11.07 10.67
C SER A 146 2.34 10.91 10.97
N SER A 147 1.52 11.88 10.62
CA SER A 147 0.05 11.79 10.68
C SER A 147 -0.57 12.68 9.62
N PHE A 148 -1.81 12.35 9.26
CA PHE A 148 -2.57 13.09 8.26
C PHE A 148 -3.97 13.44 8.75
N HIS A 149 -4.48 14.57 8.29
CA HIS A 149 -5.85 15.00 8.42
C HIS A 149 -6.47 15.15 7.03
N ARG A 150 -7.64 14.56 6.79
CA ARG A 150 -8.35 14.75 5.52
C ARG A 150 -8.92 16.16 5.47
N ILE A 151 -8.57 16.93 4.44
CA ILE A 151 -9.13 18.26 4.24
C ILE A 151 -10.57 18.12 3.73
N THR A 152 -11.47 18.82 4.40
CA THR A 152 -12.88 18.92 4.00
C THR A 152 -13.21 20.38 3.61
N PRO A 153 -14.26 20.60 2.79
CA PRO A 153 -14.70 21.94 2.40
C PRO A 153 -14.94 22.87 3.58
#